data_c6dfbd19ec8d6a77fe6096aac1eef54f
#
_entry.id   c6dfbd19ec8d6a77fe6096aac1eef54f
#
_cell.length_a   1.000
_cell.length_b   1.000
_cell.length_c   1.000
_cell.angle_alpha   90.00
_cell.angle_beta   90.00
_cell.angle_gamma   90.00
#
_symmetry.space_group_name_H-M   'P 1'
#
loop_
_entity.id
_entity.type
_entity.pdbx_description
1 polymer ?
#
loop_
_entity_poly.entity_id
_entity_poly.type
_entity_poly.pdbx_seq_one_letter_code
_entity_poly.pdbx_strand_id
1 'polypeptide(L)'
;GGFGFGFKGLGAVMQSMGRNLTASPLFSTVVLGASAIELGGTASQQQALLPTIAAGQLTLALAIDETHHHQPINTAVRLKERNGQLSITGEKVFVLDGHSADKLVVVVRSSGNPGDTKGLSLVLVDSNAAGLQTNRIQYMDGRNAANIIFNNVRVKQDQVIGELGGAHTIVQHVLDRGVIAISAEMLGGCQE
;
A
#
# COMPACT_ATOMS: atom_id res chain seq x y z
N GLY A 1 -5.82 20.08 4.10
CA GLY A 1 -6.00 21.23 3.26
C GLY A 1 -5.60 20.90 1.84
N GLY A 2 -6.21 21.42 0.91
CA GLY A 2 -6.01 21.31 -0.52
C GLY A 2 -7.17 21.99 -1.22
N PHE A 3 -7.18 21.95 -2.53
CA PHE A 3 -8.24 22.63 -3.32
C PHE A 3 -9.60 21.90 -3.31
N GLY A 4 -9.79 20.86 -2.50
CA GLY A 4 -11.04 20.10 -2.42
C GLY A 4 -11.42 19.34 -3.67
N PHE A 5 -10.44 18.97 -4.50
CA PHE A 5 -10.69 18.29 -5.79
C PHE A 5 -11.36 16.93 -5.65
N GLY A 6 -11.15 16.23 -4.54
CA GLY A 6 -11.75 14.92 -4.28
C GLY A 6 -11.46 13.88 -5.38
N PHE A 7 -12.26 12.82 -5.41
CA PHE A 7 -12.07 11.72 -6.37
C PHE A 7 -12.37 12.11 -7.83
N LYS A 8 -13.23 13.11 -8.08
CA LYS A 8 -13.47 13.60 -9.45
C LYS A 8 -12.22 14.23 -10.06
N GLY A 9 -11.51 15.04 -9.27
CA GLY A 9 -10.24 15.63 -9.69
C GLY A 9 -9.15 14.58 -9.88
N LEU A 10 -9.06 13.61 -8.97
CA LEU A 10 -8.12 12.49 -9.11
C LEU A 10 -8.41 11.68 -10.38
N GLY A 11 -9.67 11.40 -10.69
CA GLY A 11 -10.08 10.71 -11.92
C GLY A 11 -9.61 11.45 -13.18
N ALA A 12 -9.75 12.78 -13.25
CA ALA A 12 -9.28 13.57 -14.37
C ALA A 12 -7.74 13.49 -14.53
N VAL A 13 -7.00 13.51 -13.41
CA VAL A 13 -5.54 13.33 -13.42
C VAL A 13 -5.17 11.95 -13.93
N MET A 14 -5.79 10.89 -13.40
CA MET A 14 -5.54 9.51 -13.81
C MET A 14 -5.86 9.28 -15.29
N GLN A 15 -6.97 9.85 -15.78
CA GLN A 15 -7.31 9.80 -17.21
C GLN A 15 -6.23 10.48 -18.08
N SER A 16 -5.73 11.63 -17.66
CA SER A 16 -4.64 12.33 -18.36
C SER A 16 -3.34 11.50 -18.33
N MET A 17 -3.04 10.84 -17.19
CA MET A 17 -1.89 9.95 -17.08
C MET A 17 -2.01 8.75 -18.04
N GLY A 18 -3.19 8.17 -18.16
CA GLY A 18 -3.45 7.08 -19.11
C GLY A 18 -3.23 7.49 -20.55
N ARG A 19 -3.72 8.66 -20.96
CA ARG A 19 -3.47 9.21 -22.30
C ARG A 19 -2.00 9.35 -22.64
N ASN A 20 -1.21 9.79 -21.68
CA ASN A 20 0.20 10.11 -21.89
C ASN A 20 1.14 8.97 -21.46
N LEU A 21 0.61 7.81 -21.06
CA LEU A 21 1.36 6.67 -20.52
C LEU A 21 2.39 7.11 -19.45
N THR A 22 1.94 7.99 -18.55
CA THR A 22 2.82 8.67 -17.60
C THR A 22 3.35 7.70 -16.54
N ALA A 23 4.67 7.53 -16.48
CA ALA A 23 5.33 6.81 -15.40
C ALA A 23 5.38 7.69 -14.14
N SER A 24 4.65 7.33 -13.10
CA SER A 24 4.57 8.10 -11.85
C SER A 24 4.17 7.19 -10.68
N PRO A 25 4.71 7.41 -9.47
CA PRO A 25 4.27 6.70 -8.27
C PRO A 25 2.95 7.24 -7.70
N LEU A 26 2.19 8.05 -8.46
CA LEU A 26 0.94 8.66 -7.99
C LEU A 26 -0.07 7.59 -7.56
N PHE A 27 -0.20 6.51 -8.35
CA PHE A 27 -1.16 5.46 -8.04
C PHE A 27 -0.80 4.73 -6.75
N SER A 28 0.43 4.25 -6.61
CA SER A 28 0.90 3.53 -5.41
C SER A 28 0.92 4.42 -4.18
N THR A 29 1.41 5.66 -4.31
CA THR A 29 1.60 6.57 -3.19
C THR A 29 0.32 7.25 -2.76
N VAL A 30 -0.39 7.90 -3.69
CA VAL A 30 -1.56 8.74 -3.36
C VAL A 30 -2.84 7.92 -3.33
N VAL A 31 -3.09 7.11 -4.38
CA VAL A 31 -4.35 6.37 -4.46
C VAL A 31 -4.39 5.26 -3.42
N LEU A 32 -3.33 4.47 -3.28
CA LEU A 32 -3.32 3.33 -2.37
C LEU A 32 -2.76 3.70 -0.99
N GLY A 33 -1.52 4.18 -0.94
CA GLY A 33 -0.80 4.43 0.31
C GLY A 33 -1.42 5.53 1.17
N ALA A 34 -1.64 6.72 0.61
CA ALA A 34 -2.25 7.81 1.35
C ALA A 34 -3.71 7.51 1.74
N SER A 35 -4.46 6.77 0.90
CA SER A 35 -5.80 6.31 1.26
C SER A 35 -5.80 5.39 2.48
N ALA A 36 -4.82 4.50 2.61
CA ALA A 36 -4.70 3.64 3.79
C ALA A 36 -4.47 4.46 5.06
N ILE A 37 -3.63 5.49 4.99
CA ILE A 37 -3.36 6.41 6.10
C ILE A 37 -4.59 7.26 6.42
N GLU A 38 -5.27 7.80 5.41
CA GLU A 38 -6.48 8.62 5.59
C GLU A 38 -7.61 7.82 6.25
N LEU A 39 -7.83 6.57 5.80
CA LEU A 39 -8.94 5.73 6.27
C LEU A 39 -8.67 5.06 7.62
N GLY A 40 -7.44 4.71 7.91
CA GLY A 40 -7.09 3.92 9.08
C GLY A 40 -6.09 4.55 10.03
N GLY A 41 -5.34 5.56 9.59
CA GLY A 41 -4.30 6.16 10.41
C GLY A 41 -4.84 6.99 11.57
N THR A 42 -4.11 7.01 12.67
CA THR A 42 -4.37 7.91 13.79
C THR A 42 -4.19 9.37 13.35
N ALA A 43 -4.77 10.32 14.10
CA ALA A 43 -4.60 11.75 13.83
C ALA A 43 -3.11 12.15 13.75
N SER A 44 -2.27 11.57 14.61
CA SER A 44 -0.82 11.81 14.60
C SER A 44 -0.16 11.28 13.31
N GLN A 45 -0.51 10.07 12.89
CA GLN A 45 0.00 9.50 11.62
C GLN A 45 -0.44 10.33 10.42
N GLN A 46 -1.71 10.73 10.36
CA GLN A 46 -2.24 11.56 9.28
C GLN A 46 -1.53 12.93 9.23
N GLN A 47 -1.35 13.59 10.37
CA GLN A 47 -0.67 14.88 10.45
C GLN A 47 0.82 14.81 10.09
N ALA A 48 1.48 13.70 10.41
CA ALA A 48 2.89 13.51 10.10
C ALA A 48 3.13 13.12 8.62
N LEU A 49 2.27 12.27 8.05
CA LEU A 49 2.56 11.61 6.77
C LEU A 49 1.86 12.28 5.57
N LEU A 50 0.58 12.69 5.70
CA LEU A 50 -0.15 13.22 4.56
C LEU A 50 0.44 14.52 3.99
N PRO A 51 0.93 15.48 4.80
CA PRO A 51 1.59 16.68 4.26
C PRO A 51 2.89 16.36 3.51
N THR A 52 3.69 15.41 3.99
CA THR A 52 4.95 15.01 3.34
C THR A 52 4.71 14.29 2.01
N ILE A 53 3.63 13.48 1.92
CA ILE A 53 3.17 12.88 0.68
C ILE A 53 2.72 13.97 -0.30
N ALA A 54 1.90 14.92 0.17
CA ALA A 54 1.40 16.01 -0.66
C ALA A 54 2.52 16.92 -1.19
N ALA A 55 3.62 17.05 -0.44
CA ALA A 55 4.82 17.78 -0.85
C ALA A 55 5.73 16.98 -1.80
N GLY A 56 5.41 15.71 -2.10
CA GLY A 56 6.25 14.82 -2.92
C GLY A 56 7.54 14.37 -2.22
N GLN A 57 7.61 14.48 -0.90
CA GLN A 57 8.79 14.14 -0.09
C GLN A 57 8.73 12.73 0.51
N LEU A 58 7.61 12.04 0.35
CA LEU A 58 7.39 10.68 0.84
C LEU A 58 6.60 9.88 -0.19
N THR A 59 7.17 8.76 -0.61
CA THR A 59 6.53 7.79 -1.49
C THR A 59 6.13 6.53 -0.74
N LEU A 60 4.99 5.96 -1.11
CA LEU A 60 4.43 4.76 -0.49
C LEU A 60 4.14 3.69 -1.54
N ALA A 61 4.25 2.43 -1.12
CA ALA A 61 3.76 1.29 -1.89
C ALA A 61 2.90 0.37 -1.01
N LEU A 62 1.81 -0.17 -1.57
CA LEU A 62 0.94 -1.13 -0.89
C LEU A 62 1.41 -2.56 -1.18
N ALA A 63 1.88 -3.26 -0.15
CA ALA A 63 2.32 -4.64 -0.22
C ALA A 63 1.18 -5.55 0.26
N ILE A 64 0.44 -6.14 -0.69
CA ILE A 64 -0.81 -6.86 -0.42
C ILE A 64 -0.75 -8.31 -0.90
N ASP A 65 -0.33 -8.60 -2.12
CA ASP A 65 -0.38 -9.92 -2.72
C ASP A 65 0.78 -10.83 -2.28
N GLU A 66 0.52 -12.14 -2.20
CA GLU A 66 1.47 -13.17 -1.80
C GLU A 66 1.63 -14.26 -2.88
N THR A 67 0.77 -14.22 -3.89
CA THR A 67 0.74 -15.16 -5.02
C THR A 67 0.47 -14.41 -6.32
N HIS A 68 0.48 -15.12 -7.46
CA HIS A 68 0.12 -14.59 -8.76
C HIS A 68 -1.37 -14.20 -8.89
N HIS A 69 -2.20 -14.59 -7.94
CA HIS A 69 -3.62 -14.24 -7.90
C HIS A 69 -3.86 -13.15 -6.84
N HIS A 70 -4.56 -12.10 -7.24
CA HIS A 70 -4.96 -11.03 -6.32
C HIS A 70 -6.05 -11.54 -5.37
N GLN A 71 -5.65 -11.86 -4.13
CA GLN A 71 -6.52 -12.39 -3.10
C GLN A 71 -6.18 -11.79 -1.72
N PRO A 72 -6.48 -10.53 -1.47
CA PRO A 72 -6.08 -9.81 -0.26
C PRO A 72 -6.49 -10.47 1.05
N ILE A 73 -7.67 -11.13 1.06
CA ILE A 73 -8.17 -11.83 2.24
C ILE A 73 -7.33 -13.06 2.61
N ASN A 74 -6.64 -13.66 1.62
CA ASN A 74 -5.83 -14.86 1.82
C ASN A 74 -4.42 -14.55 2.36
N THR A 75 -4.20 -13.33 2.85
CA THR A 75 -2.94 -12.93 3.48
C THR A 75 -2.50 -13.94 4.54
N ALA A 76 -1.32 -14.52 4.37
CA ALA A 76 -0.67 -15.47 5.26
C ALA A 76 0.58 -14.89 5.95
N VAL A 77 1.18 -13.82 5.41
CA VAL A 77 2.29 -13.09 6.03
C VAL A 77 1.91 -12.68 7.44
N ARG A 78 2.68 -13.12 8.44
CA ARG A 78 2.34 -13.02 9.86
C ARG A 78 2.96 -11.80 10.52
N LEU A 79 2.14 -11.08 11.27
CA LEU A 79 2.57 -10.15 12.30
C LEU A 79 2.53 -10.92 13.64
N LYS A 80 3.71 -11.13 14.24
CA LYS A 80 3.85 -11.85 15.51
C LYS A 80 4.24 -10.87 16.60
N GLU A 81 3.65 -11.08 17.78
CA GLU A 81 4.05 -10.37 19.00
C GLU A 81 4.81 -11.31 19.91
N ARG A 82 6.00 -10.89 20.37
CA ARG A 82 6.78 -11.57 21.40
C ARG A 82 7.36 -10.54 22.36
N ASN A 83 7.05 -10.69 23.65
CA ASN A 83 7.53 -9.79 24.71
C ASN A 83 7.25 -8.29 24.41
N GLY A 84 6.06 -7.98 23.89
CA GLY A 84 5.65 -6.62 23.52
C GLY A 84 6.29 -6.08 22.23
N GLN A 85 7.02 -6.92 21.49
CA GLN A 85 7.65 -6.55 20.22
C GLN A 85 6.93 -7.21 19.04
N LEU A 86 6.48 -6.37 18.09
CA LEU A 86 5.90 -6.83 16.84
C LEU A 86 6.98 -7.13 15.80
N SER A 87 6.78 -8.18 15.01
CA SER A 87 7.65 -8.50 13.89
C SER A 87 6.88 -9.15 12.73
N ILE A 88 7.33 -8.89 11.50
CA ILE A 88 6.77 -9.41 10.26
C ILE A 88 7.70 -10.48 9.69
N THR A 89 7.11 -11.60 9.25
CA THR A 89 7.82 -12.65 8.53
C THR A 89 6.95 -13.16 7.37
N GLY A 90 7.54 -13.28 6.18
CA GLY A 90 6.90 -13.77 4.97
C GLY A 90 7.33 -13.00 3.74
N GLU A 91 6.59 -13.14 2.65
CA GLU A 91 6.88 -12.50 1.38
C GLU A 91 5.63 -11.86 0.79
N LYS A 92 5.80 -10.68 0.19
CA LYS A 92 4.82 -10.01 -0.68
C LYS A 92 5.36 -9.92 -2.08
N VAL A 93 4.50 -10.22 -3.06
CA VAL A 93 4.88 -10.24 -4.48
C VAL A 93 4.18 -9.13 -5.25
N PHE A 94 4.75 -8.76 -6.38
CA PHE A 94 4.18 -7.78 -7.32
C PHE A 94 3.82 -6.43 -6.67
N VAL A 95 4.60 -6.00 -5.68
CA VAL A 95 4.39 -4.72 -5.00
C VAL A 95 4.74 -3.59 -5.96
N LEU A 96 3.71 -2.90 -6.48
CA LEU A 96 3.87 -1.78 -7.40
C LEU A 96 4.67 -0.66 -6.74
N ASP A 97 5.70 -0.16 -7.43
CA ASP A 97 6.69 0.81 -6.94
C ASP A 97 7.44 0.37 -5.65
N GLY A 98 7.32 -0.90 -5.24
CA GLY A 98 7.89 -1.40 -3.99
C GLY A 98 9.39 -1.29 -3.88
N HIS A 99 10.14 -1.17 -4.99
CA HIS A 99 11.58 -1.03 -4.96
C HIS A 99 12.05 0.43 -4.80
N SER A 100 11.20 1.41 -5.10
CA SER A 100 11.50 2.84 -5.06
C SER A 100 10.76 3.59 -3.96
N ALA A 101 9.80 2.96 -3.30
CA ALA A 101 9.04 3.57 -2.21
C ALA A 101 9.91 3.78 -0.96
N ASP A 102 9.71 4.92 -0.28
CA ASP A 102 10.37 5.20 1.00
C ASP A 102 9.79 4.33 2.13
N LYS A 103 8.50 4.06 2.08
CA LYS A 103 7.80 3.19 3.05
C LYS A 103 6.81 2.26 2.36
N LEU A 104 6.55 1.14 3.01
CA LEU A 104 5.59 0.12 2.58
C LEU A 104 4.40 0.12 3.53
N VAL A 105 3.19 0.16 2.99
CA VAL A 105 1.96 -0.18 3.70
C VAL A 105 1.74 -1.68 3.50
N VAL A 106 1.96 -2.48 4.53
CA VAL A 106 1.98 -3.94 4.42
C VAL A 106 0.70 -4.51 5.02
N VAL A 107 -0.04 -5.29 4.23
CA VAL A 107 -1.18 -6.09 4.70
C VAL A 107 -0.62 -7.36 5.34
N VAL A 108 -0.90 -7.58 6.61
CA VAL A 108 -0.39 -8.72 7.38
C VAL A 108 -1.52 -9.37 8.16
N ARG A 109 -1.28 -10.57 8.65
CA ARG A 109 -2.22 -11.29 9.50
C ARG A 109 -1.70 -11.35 10.93
N SER A 110 -2.41 -10.71 11.85
CA SER A 110 -2.11 -10.72 13.29
C SER A 110 -2.81 -11.86 14.02
N SER A 111 -3.96 -12.35 13.51
CA SER A 111 -4.70 -13.48 14.08
C SER A 111 -5.54 -14.20 13.01
N GLY A 112 -6.13 -15.34 13.37
CA GLY A 112 -6.97 -16.13 12.46
C GLY A 112 -6.18 -16.83 11.35
N ASN A 113 -6.89 -17.30 10.32
CA ASN A 113 -6.35 -18.03 9.17
C ASN A 113 -6.48 -17.19 7.88
N PRO A 114 -5.69 -17.50 6.84
CA PRO A 114 -5.94 -16.96 5.50
C PRO A 114 -7.39 -17.22 5.09
N GLY A 115 -8.05 -16.21 4.52
CA GLY A 115 -9.48 -16.24 4.18
C GLY A 115 -10.40 -15.66 5.25
N ASP A 116 -9.96 -15.51 6.49
CA ASP A 116 -10.77 -14.86 7.53
C ASP A 116 -10.84 -13.36 7.32
N THR A 117 -12.02 -12.76 7.46
CA THR A 117 -12.21 -11.29 7.42
C THR A 117 -11.61 -10.59 8.64
N LYS A 118 -11.62 -11.25 9.80
CA LYS A 118 -10.98 -10.77 11.02
C LYS A 118 -9.50 -11.19 11.06
N GLY A 119 -8.69 -10.37 11.70
CA GLY A 119 -7.27 -10.67 11.91
C GLY A 119 -6.33 -10.09 10.86
N LEU A 120 -6.82 -9.36 9.85
CA LEU A 120 -6.00 -8.55 8.97
C LEU A 120 -5.57 -7.25 9.67
N SER A 121 -4.32 -6.87 9.51
CA SER A 121 -3.75 -5.63 10.03
C SER A 121 -2.98 -4.90 8.94
N LEU A 122 -2.87 -3.59 9.06
CA LEU A 122 -2.03 -2.77 8.21
C LEU A 122 -0.86 -2.22 9.02
N VAL A 123 0.33 -2.28 8.45
CA VAL A 123 1.56 -1.84 9.11
C VAL A 123 2.40 -1.00 8.17
N LEU A 124 2.93 0.12 8.66
CA LEU A 124 3.85 0.97 7.93
C LEU A 124 5.29 0.53 8.22
N VAL A 125 6.04 0.18 7.18
CA VAL A 125 7.42 -0.32 7.29
C VAL A 125 8.35 0.57 6.45
N ASP A 126 9.48 0.97 7.02
CA ASP A 126 10.50 1.68 6.26
C ASP A 126 11.16 0.73 5.24
N SER A 127 11.39 1.20 4.02
CA SER A 127 11.98 0.37 2.96
C SER A 127 13.42 -0.08 3.26
N ASN A 128 14.10 0.60 4.18
CA ASN A 128 15.44 0.27 4.65
C ASN A 128 15.44 -0.49 5.99
N ALA A 129 14.29 -1.00 6.45
CA ALA A 129 14.19 -1.71 7.71
C ALA A 129 15.08 -2.96 7.74
N ALA A 130 15.73 -3.19 8.87
CA ALA A 130 16.58 -4.37 9.05
C ALA A 130 15.77 -5.67 8.88
N GLY A 131 16.25 -6.58 8.04
CA GLY A 131 15.57 -7.84 7.71
C GLY A 131 14.62 -7.75 6.51
N LEU A 132 14.45 -6.57 5.91
CA LEU A 132 13.70 -6.41 4.67
C LEU A 132 14.64 -6.60 3.47
N GLN A 133 14.19 -7.39 2.49
CA GLN A 133 14.89 -7.57 1.22
C GLN A 133 13.94 -7.23 0.08
N THR A 134 14.40 -6.41 -0.86
CA THR A 134 13.63 -5.96 -2.01
C THR A 134 14.22 -6.49 -3.30
N ASN A 135 13.48 -7.32 -4.02
CA ASN A 135 13.86 -7.88 -5.30
C ASN A 135 13.04 -7.21 -6.41
N ARG A 136 13.68 -6.32 -7.18
CA ARG A 136 13.02 -5.63 -8.29
C ARG A 136 12.53 -6.62 -9.33
N ILE A 137 11.30 -6.40 -9.81
CA ILE A 137 10.71 -7.09 -10.97
C ILE A 137 10.59 -6.09 -12.11
N GLN A 138 10.86 -6.53 -13.31
CA GLN A 138 10.63 -5.74 -14.51
C GLN A 138 9.35 -6.27 -15.20
N TYR A 139 8.33 -5.42 -15.31
CA TYR A 139 7.13 -5.70 -16.09
C TYR A 139 7.35 -5.41 -17.58
N MET A 140 6.54 -6.04 -18.43
CA MET A 140 6.54 -5.79 -19.89
C MET A 140 6.18 -4.34 -20.24
N ASP A 141 5.33 -3.71 -19.45
CA ASP A 141 4.90 -2.31 -19.61
C ASP A 141 5.90 -1.29 -19.03
N GLY A 142 7.04 -1.76 -18.51
CA GLY A 142 8.07 -0.92 -17.91
C GLY A 142 7.74 -0.37 -16.52
N ARG A 143 6.59 -0.70 -15.93
CA ARG A 143 6.24 -0.28 -14.57
C ARG A 143 7.17 -0.90 -13.54
N ASN A 144 7.43 -0.15 -12.47
CA ASN A 144 8.24 -0.61 -11.36
C ASN A 144 7.44 -1.51 -10.42
N ALA A 145 8.02 -2.67 -10.08
CA ALA A 145 7.48 -3.52 -9.03
C ALA A 145 8.60 -4.26 -8.31
N ALA A 146 8.27 -4.88 -7.19
CA ALA A 146 9.20 -5.71 -6.44
C ALA A 146 8.50 -6.86 -5.73
N ASN A 147 9.25 -7.93 -5.48
CA ASN A 147 8.96 -8.90 -4.43
C ASN A 147 9.70 -8.45 -3.17
N ILE A 148 9.00 -8.48 -2.04
CA ILE A 148 9.49 -7.99 -0.76
C ILE A 148 9.49 -9.15 0.25
N ILE A 149 10.68 -9.49 0.76
CA ILE A 149 10.85 -10.53 1.76
C ILE A 149 11.06 -9.87 3.12
N PHE A 150 10.30 -10.32 4.10
CA PHE A 150 10.35 -9.86 5.49
C PHE A 150 10.96 -10.98 6.36
N ASN A 151 12.19 -10.80 6.81
CA ASN A 151 12.89 -11.73 7.70
C ASN A 151 12.89 -11.17 9.12
N ASN A 152 11.82 -11.44 9.87
CA ASN A 152 11.65 -10.95 11.24
C ASN A 152 11.82 -9.42 11.36
N VAL A 153 11.24 -8.67 10.41
CA VAL A 153 11.28 -7.21 10.38
C VAL A 153 10.53 -6.66 11.59
N ARG A 154 11.23 -5.91 12.43
CA ARG A 154 10.65 -5.31 13.64
C ARG A 154 9.73 -4.15 13.29
N VAL A 155 8.61 -4.08 13.99
CA VAL A 155 7.59 -3.05 13.85
C VAL A 155 7.26 -2.49 15.22
N LYS A 156 7.09 -1.18 15.30
CA LYS A 156 6.64 -0.49 16.51
C LYS A 156 5.12 -0.41 16.52
N GLN A 157 4.53 -0.25 17.69
CA GLN A 157 3.08 -0.11 17.84
C GLN A 157 2.53 1.12 17.10
N ASP A 158 3.28 2.21 17.06
CA ASP A 158 2.93 3.45 16.36
C ASP A 158 3.01 3.34 14.81
N GLN A 159 3.54 2.23 14.30
CA GLN A 159 3.57 1.88 12.87
C GLN A 159 2.33 1.06 12.44
N VAL A 160 1.49 0.64 13.35
CA VAL A 160 0.22 -0.02 13.02
C VAL A 160 -0.79 1.04 12.55
N ILE A 161 -1.41 0.80 11.40
CA ILE A 161 -2.46 1.66 10.85
C ILE A 161 -3.81 1.07 11.26
N GLY A 162 -4.57 1.81 12.05
CA GLY A 162 -5.83 1.34 12.62
C GLY A 162 -5.63 0.37 13.80
N GLU A 163 -6.60 -0.51 13.99
CA GLU A 163 -6.58 -1.52 15.05
C GLU A 163 -5.99 -2.85 14.55
N LEU A 164 -5.26 -3.53 15.42
CA LEU A 164 -4.77 -4.89 15.12
C LEU A 164 -5.96 -5.83 14.86
N GLY A 165 -5.92 -6.51 13.73
CA GLY A 165 -6.96 -7.44 13.31
C GLY A 165 -8.19 -6.80 12.67
N GLY A 166 -8.28 -5.46 12.63
CA GLY A 166 -9.44 -4.70 12.14
C GLY A 166 -9.30 -4.10 10.73
N ALA A 167 -8.22 -4.38 10.01
CA ALA A 167 -7.90 -3.68 8.77
C ALA A 167 -8.73 -4.11 7.53
N HIS A 168 -9.56 -5.15 7.60
CA HIS A 168 -10.27 -5.68 6.43
C HIS A 168 -11.06 -4.60 5.67
N THR A 169 -11.91 -3.83 6.36
CA THR A 169 -12.72 -2.77 5.74
C THR A 169 -11.87 -1.65 5.16
N ILE A 170 -10.76 -1.29 5.84
CA ILE A 170 -9.81 -0.29 5.33
C ILE A 170 -9.21 -0.76 4.01
N VAL A 171 -8.72 -2.01 3.97
CA VAL A 171 -8.15 -2.63 2.76
C VAL A 171 -9.16 -2.64 1.63
N GLN A 172 -10.41 -3.04 1.88
CA GLN A 172 -11.45 -3.03 0.86
C GLN A 172 -11.66 -1.62 0.28
N HIS A 173 -11.82 -0.60 1.12
CA HIS A 173 -12.03 0.77 0.65
C HIS A 173 -10.80 1.32 -0.11
N VAL A 174 -9.58 0.96 0.29
CA VAL A 174 -8.37 1.32 -0.46
C VAL A 174 -8.38 0.70 -1.85
N LEU A 175 -8.77 -0.58 -1.96
CA LEU A 175 -8.86 -1.28 -3.24
C LEU A 175 -9.98 -0.72 -4.11
N ASP A 176 -11.14 -0.38 -3.55
CA ASP A 176 -12.24 0.27 -4.29
C ASP A 176 -11.78 1.61 -4.90
N ARG A 177 -11.05 2.42 -4.13
CA ARG A 177 -10.42 3.65 -4.64
C ARG A 177 -9.42 3.35 -5.76
N GLY A 178 -8.63 2.29 -5.60
CA GLY A 178 -7.71 1.80 -6.63
C GLY A 178 -8.41 1.43 -7.93
N VAL A 179 -9.50 0.66 -7.84
CA VAL A 179 -10.31 0.27 -9.01
C VAL A 179 -10.87 1.48 -9.74
N ILE A 180 -11.41 2.46 -9.01
CA ILE A 180 -11.94 3.70 -9.62
C ILE A 180 -10.82 4.47 -10.35
N ALA A 181 -9.66 4.62 -9.72
CA ALA A 181 -8.54 5.36 -10.28
C ALA A 181 -7.94 4.68 -11.51
N ILE A 182 -7.72 3.35 -11.45
CA ILE A 182 -7.17 2.60 -12.59
C ILE A 182 -8.16 2.56 -13.76
N SER A 183 -9.48 2.51 -13.48
CA SER A 183 -10.51 2.59 -14.53
C SER A 183 -10.46 3.92 -15.28
N ALA A 184 -10.21 5.02 -14.58
CA ALA A 184 -10.02 6.32 -15.21
C ALA A 184 -8.73 6.38 -16.04
N GLU A 185 -7.62 5.78 -15.56
CA GLU A 185 -6.37 5.67 -16.33
C GLU A 185 -6.58 4.85 -17.61
N MET A 186 -7.23 3.68 -17.50
CA MET A 186 -7.54 2.83 -18.65
C MET A 186 -8.43 3.55 -19.66
N LEU A 187 -9.43 4.32 -19.22
CA LEU A 187 -10.26 5.14 -20.10
C LEU A 187 -9.41 6.16 -20.86
N GLY A 188 -8.44 6.77 -20.20
CA GLY A 188 -7.49 7.69 -20.85
C GLY A 188 -6.70 7.01 -21.95
N GLY A 189 -6.14 5.84 -21.69
CA GLY A 189 -5.40 5.04 -22.69
C GLY A 189 -6.25 4.56 -23.86
N CYS A 190 -7.55 4.34 -23.66
CA CYS A 190 -8.47 3.95 -24.74
C CYS A 190 -8.90 5.11 -25.66
N GLN A 191 -8.63 6.35 -25.27
CA GLN A 191 -9.04 7.54 -26.03
C GLN A 191 -7.97 8.01 -27.03
N GLU A 192 -6.78 7.44 -27.01
CA GLU A 192 -5.69 7.65 -27.96
C GLU A 192 -5.64 6.51 -29.01
#